data_0f7e493bc1674c04daab1eaeb1d13652
#
_entry.id   0f7e493bc1674c04daab1eaeb1d13652
#
_cell.length_a   1.000
_cell.length_b   1.000
_cell.length_c   1.000
_cell.angle_alpha   90.00
_cell.angle_beta   90.00
_cell.angle_gamma   90.00
#
_symmetry.space_group_name_H-M   'P 1'
#
loop_
_entity.id
_entity.type
_entity.pdbx_description
1 polymer ?
#
loop_
_entity_poly.entity_id
_entity_poly.type
_entity_poly.pdbx_seq_one_letter_code
_entity_poly.pdbx_strand_id
1 'polypeptide(L)'
;MKQQLDPETRAAMVDYRLERAHSTLGEADLLYSGGYFNAAVNRLYYACYYATTALLLSYQIEASTHNGVKTQLSMHFVRNNRLNLEHSTTFGLLFDKRHS
;
A
#
# COMPACT_ATOMS: atom_id res chain seq x y z
N MET A 1 -3.06 -10.15 -23.41
CA MET A 1 -1.91 -10.77 -22.73
C MET A 1 -1.14 -9.71 -21.95
N LYS A 2 -0.92 -9.97 -20.68
CA LYS A 2 -0.18 -9.03 -19.86
C LYS A 2 1.31 -9.11 -20.14
N GLN A 3 1.89 -7.96 -20.39
CA GLN A 3 3.32 -7.87 -20.63
C GLN A 3 4.03 -7.79 -19.28
N GLN A 4 4.95 -8.71 -19.06
CA GLN A 4 5.75 -8.67 -17.84
C GLN A 4 6.79 -7.56 -17.94
N LEU A 5 6.95 -6.83 -16.85
CA LEU A 5 8.01 -5.83 -16.76
C LEU A 5 9.37 -6.53 -16.65
N ASP A 6 10.39 -5.97 -17.29
CA ASP A 6 11.73 -6.46 -17.06
C ASP A 6 12.17 -6.13 -15.62
N PRO A 7 13.17 -6.84 -15.10
CA PRO A 7 13.59 -6.65 -13.70
C PRO A 7 14.04 -5.23 -13.38
N GLU A 8 14.69 -4.57 -14.32
CA GLU A 8 15.19 -3.20 -14.11
C GLU A 8 14.05 -2.20 -14.03
N THR A 9 13.08 -2.28 -14.93
CA THR A 9 11.90 -1.42 -14.92
C THR A 9 11.06 -1.67 -13.68
N ARG A 10 10.89 -2.95 -13.30
CA ARG A 10 10.15 -3.29 -12.10
C ARG A 10 10.79 -2.69 -10.86
N ALA A 11 12.12 -2.81 -10.73
CA ALA A 11 12.85 -2.25 -9.60
C ALA A 11 12.68 -0.73 -9.51
N ALA A 12 12.74 -0.05 -10.66
CA ALA A 12 12.53 1.40 -10.70
C ALA A 12 11.13 1.79 -10.27
N MET A 13 10.11 1.02 -10.67
CA MET A 13 8.74 1.27 -10.26
C MET A 13 8.51 1.00 -8.78
N VAL A 14 9.13 -0.04 -8.23
CA VAL A 14 9.08 -0.32 -6.79
C VAL A 14 9.68 0.85 -6.01
N ASP A 15 10.85 1.32 -6.43
CA ASP A 15 11.51 2.45 -5.77
C ASP A 15 10.65 3.70 -5.83
N TYR A 16 10.03 3.98 -6.97
CA TYR A 16 9.14 5.12 -7.12
C TYR A 16 7.95 5.04 -6.15
N ARG A 17 7.33 3.88 -6.04
CA ARG A 17 6.18 3.69 -5.14
C ARG A 17 6.57 3.79 -3.66
N LEU A 18 7.75 3.29 -3.29
CA LEU A 18 8.27 3.43 -1.94
C LEU A 18 8.56 4.89 -1.61
N GLU A 19 9.10 5.63 -2.56
CA GLU A 19 9.34 7.07 -2.41
C GLU A 19 8.02 7.81 -2.23
N ARG A 20 7.00 7.45 -3.02
CA ARG A 20 5.67 8.03 -2.88
C ARG A 20 5.06 7.69 -1.52
N ALA A 21 5.25 6.47 -1.05
CA ALA A 21 4.76 6.06 0.27
C ALA A 21 5.40 6.91 1.37
N HIS A 22 6.70 7.08 1.30
CA HIS A 22 7.44 7.85 2.29
C HIS A 22 7.04 9.33 2.28
N SER A 23 6.95 9.92 1.11
CA SER A 23 6.55 11.30 0.93
C SER A 23 5.13 11.55 1.45
N THR A 24 4.21 10.63 1.14
CA THR A 24 2.82 10.73 1.56
C THR A 24 2.69 10.54 3.08
N LEU A 25 3.52 9.70 3.68
CA LEU A 25 3.57 9.55 5.13
C LEU A 25 3.98 10.86 5.81
N GLY A 26 4.95 11.57 5.21
CA GLY A 26 5.34 12.90 5.69
C GLY A 26 4.20 13.90 5.64
N GLU A 27 3.38 13.85 4.58
CA GLU A 27 2.19 14.70 4.48
C GLU A 27 1.18 14.36 5.59
N ALA A 28 0.99 13.08 5.87
CA ALA A 28 0.08 12.64 6.93
C ALA A 28 0.53 13.17 8.29
N ASP A 29 1.82 13.08 8.56
CA ASP A 29 2.40 13.57 9.81
C ASP A 29 2.20 15.07 9.97
N LEU A 30 2.45 15.82 8.91
CA LEU A 30 2.28 17.27 8.90
C LEU A 30 0.81 17.66 9.14
N LEU A 31 -0.11 16.98 8.49
CA LEU A 31 -1.55 17.24 8.65
C LEU A 31 -2.01 16.89 10.06
N TYR A 32 -1.52 15.79 10.61
CA TYR A 32 -1.83 15.39 11.97
C TYR A 32 -1.36 16.46 12.97
N SER A 33 -0.14 16.93 12.80
CA SER A 33 0.43 17.96 13.66
C SER A 33 -0.34 19.27 13.59
N GLY A 34 -0.96 19.55 12.45
CA GLY A 34 -1.79 20.74 12.25
C GLY A 34 -3.23 20.59 12.71
N GLY A 35 -3.60 19.41 13.22
CA GLY A 35 -4.96 19.15 13.68
C GLY A 35 -5.94 18.73 12.58
N TYR A 36 -5.47 18.47 11.37
CA TYR A 36 -6.30 18.06 10.24
C TYR A 36 -6.40 16.54 10.21
N PHE A 37 -7.11 15.96 11.18
CA PHE A 37 -7.09 14.52 11.41
C PHE A 37 -7.70 13.69 10.28
N ASN A 38 -8.82 14.13 9.70
CA ASN A 38 -9.43 13.39 8.61
C ASN A 38 -8.52 13.36 7.38
N ALA A 39 -7.89 14.49 7.08
CA ALA A 39 -6.94 14.58 5.97
C ALA A 39 -5.69 13.72 6.27
N ALA A 40 -5.24 13.70 7.51
CA ALA A 40 -4.10 12.88 7.91
C ALA A 40 -4.40 11.40 7.72
N VAL A 41 -5.59 10.94 8.11
CA VAL A 41 -6.01 9.54 7.91
C VAL A 41 -6.04 9.19 6.42
N ASN A 42 -6.55 10.09 5.59
CA ASN A 42 -6.57 9.87 4.14
C ASN A 42 -5.15 9.70 3.58
N ARG A 43 -4.22 10.57 3.97
CA ARG A 43 -2.82 10.46 3.53
C ARG A 43 -2.15 9.20 4.06
N LEU A 44 -2.43 8.83 5.30
CA LEU A 44 -1.90 7.59 5.87
C LEU A 44 -2.38 6.38 5.08
N TYR A 45 -3.65 6.35 4.72
CA TYR A 45 -4.20 5.28 3.88
C TYR A 45 -3.40 5.17 2.57
N TYR A 46 -3.18 6.30 1.88
CA TYR A 46 -2.46 6.27 0.60
C TYR A 46 -0.99 5.90 0.77
N ALA A 47 -0.36 6.30 1.87
CA ALA A 47 1.01 5.86 2.15
C ALA A 47 1.07 4.34 2.27
N CYS A 48 0.14 3.75 3.02
CA CYS A 48 0.05 2.28 3.15
C CYS A 48 -0.27 1.62 1.81
N TYR A 49 -1.15 2.22 1.03
CA TYR A 49 -1.50 1.71 -0.29
C TYR A 49 -0.27 1.67 -1.22
N TYR A 50 0.48 2.76 -1.29
CA TYR A 50 1.67 2.82 -2.13
C TYR A 50 2.72 1.79 -1.69
N ALA A 51 2.96 1.67 -0.38
CA ALA A 51 3.90 0.70 0.14
C ALA A 51 3.47 -0.74 -0.18
N THR A 52 2.17 -1.03 -0.03
CA THR A 52 1.61 -2.34 -0.33
C THR A 52 1.74 -2.66 -1.83
N THR A 53 1.44 -1.70 -2.70
CA THR A 53 1.58 -1.93 -4.15
C THR A 53 3.03 -2.13 -4.54
N ALA A 54 3.97 -1.45 -3.85
CA ALA A 54 5.40 -1.68 -4.08
C ALA A 54 5.80 -3.10 -3.70
N LEU A 55 5.33 -3.57 -2.54
CA LEU A 55 5.59 -4.93 -2.09
C LEU A 55 5.05 -5.98 -3.07
N LEU A 56 3.80 -5.82 -3.49
CA LEU A 56 3.18 -6.75 -4.44
C LEU A 56 3.96 -6.76 -5.77
N LEU A 57 4.31 -5.58 -6.25
CA LEU A 57 5.04 -5.47 -7.52
C LEU A 57 6.42 -6.12 -7.43
N SER A 58 7.09 -6.02 -6.28
CA SER A 58 8.40 -6.65 -6.09
C SER A 58 8.33 -8.17 -6.21
N TYR A 59 7.15 -8.76 -5.96
CA TYR A 59 6.88 -10.19 -6.12
C TYR A 59 6.16 -10.50 -7.43
N GLN A 60 6.07 -9.52 -8.35
CA GLN A 60 5.42 -9.68 -9.65
C GLN A 60 3.93 -10.02 -9.53
N ILE A 61 3.29 -9.49 -8.50
CA ILE A 61 1.86 -9.66 -8.27
C ILE A 61 1.16 -8.39 -8.70
N GLU A 62 0.19 -8.49 -9.61
CA GLU A 62 -0.57 -7.34 -10.06
C GLU A 62 -1.87 -7.18 -9.29
N ALA A 63 -2.18 -5.94 -8.96
CA ALA A 63 -3.48 -5.57 -8.39
C ALA A 63 -3.72 -4.11 -8.74
N SER A 64 -4.81 -3.84 -9.45
CA SER A 64 -5.10 -2.49 -9.96
C SER A 64 -6.22 -1.79 -9.21
N THR A 65 -6.88 -2.48 -8.28
CA THR A 65 -7.96 -1.92 -7.48
C THR A 65 -7.62 -2.04 -5.99
N HIS A 66 -8.27 -1.21 -5.16
CA HIS A 66 -8.07 -1.28 -3.72
C HIS A 66 -8.43 -2.66 -3.16
N ASN A 67 -9.55 -3.22 -3.60
CA ASN A 67 -9.94 -4.56 -3.18
C ASN A 67 -8.96 -5.62 -3.70
N GLY A 68 -8.47 -5.46 -4.91
CA GLY A 68 -7.46 -6.34 -5.48
C GLY A 68 -6.19 -6.34 -4.67
N VAL A 69 -5.71 -5.17 -4.26
CA VAL A 69 -4.51 -5.04 -3.42
C VAL A 69 -4.71 -5.77 -2.09
N LYS A 70 -5.85 -5.53 -1.44
CA LYS A 70 -6.18 -6.18 -0.18
C LYS A 70 -6.23 -7.70 -0.32
N THR A 71 -6.88 -8.19 -1.38
CA THR A 71 -7.01 -9.62 -1.66
C THR A 71 -5.66 -10.27 -1.92
N GLN A 72 -4.83 -9.64 -2.76
CA GLN A 72 -3.52 -10.18 -3.09
C GLN A 72 -2.59 -10.19 -1.87
N LEU A 73 -2.66 -9.17 -1.05
CA LEU A 73 -1.88 -9.12 0.19
C LEU A 73 -2.26 -10.30 1.10
N SER A 74 -3.56 -10.52 1.28
CA SER A 74 -4.05 -11.63 2.10
C SER A 74 -3.63 -12.98 1.54
N MET A 75 -3.80 -13.20 0.23
CA MET A 75 -3.47 -14.48 -0.40
C MET A 75 -1.98 -14.81 -0.34
N HIS A 76 -1.14 -13.85 -0.65
CA HIS A 76 0.28 -14.14 -0.88
C HIS A 76 1.15 -13.95 0.35
N PHE A 77 0.73 -13.13 1.29
CA PHE A 77 1.59 -12.78 2.43
C PHE A 77 1.02 -13.23 3.76
N VAL A 78 -0.28 -13.05 3.99
CA VAL A 78 -0.89 -13.46 5.26
C VAL A 78 -1.06 -14.99 5.28
N ARG A 79 -1.67 -15.56 4.23
CA ARG A 79 -1.90 -17.00 4.14
C ARG A 79 -0.61 -17.81 4.12
N ASN A 80 0.44 -17.24 3.58
CA ASN A 80 1.74 -17.89 3.49
C ASN A 80 2.68 -17.50 4.64
N ASN A 81 2.14 -16.89 5.69
CA ASN A 81 2.88 -16.48 6.88
C ASN A 81 4.00 -15.49 6.61
N ARG A 82 3.91 -14.74 5.52
CA ARG A 82 4.89 -13.70 5.20
C ARG A 82 4.59 -12.41 5.94
N LEU A 83 3.31 -12.17 6.26
CA LEU A 83 2.85 -11.09 7.13
C LEU A 83 1.89 -11.67 8.13
N ASN A 84 1.80 -11.08 9.31
CA ASN A 84 0.86 -11.58 10.28
C ASN A 84 -0.55 -11.04 10.02
N LEU A 85 -1.54 -11.71 10.59
CA LEU A 85 -2.95 -11.36 10.40
C LEU A 85 -3.27 -9.96 10.91
N GLU A 86 -2.56 -9.52 11.94
CA GLU A 86 -2.76 -8.19 12.52
C GLU A 86 -2.48 -7.09 11.50
N HIS A 87 -1.41 -7.20 10.73
CA HIS A 87 -1.08 -6.20 9.70
C HIS A 87 -2.13 -6.16 8.61
N SER A 88 -2.64 -7.31 8.20
CA SER A 88 -3.71 -7.38 7.21
C SER A 88 -4.99 -6.73 7.74
N THR A 89 -5.32 -6.98 9.01
CA THR A 89 -6.48 -6.38 9.67
C THR A 89 -6.34 -4.87 9.74
N THR A 90 -5.16 -4.39 10.10
CA THR A 90 -4.89 -2.95 10.17
C THR A 90 -5.09 -2.28 8.81
N PHE A 91 -4.57 -2.90 7.74
CA PHE A 91 -4.77 -2.37 6.39
C PHE A 91 -6.26 -2.34 6.03
N GLY A 92 -6.99 -3.41 6.37
CA GLY A 92 -8.44 -3.47 6.13
C GLY A 92 -9.20 -2.38 6.85
N LEU A 93 -8.84 -2.10 8.10
CA LEU A 93 -9.48 -1.04 8.88
C LEU A 93 -9.22 0.33 8.26
N LEU A 94 -8.01 0.59 7.80
CA LEU A 94 -7.68 1.85 7.11
C LEU A 94 -8.49 1.99 5.82
N PHE A 95 -8.61 0.91 5.07
CA PHE A 95 -9.40 0.88 3.84
C PHE A 95 -10.86 1.21 4.14
N ASP A 96 -11.44 0.57 5.15
CA ASP A 96 -12.84 0.77 5.52
C ASP A 96 -13.09 2.20 6.03
N LYS A 97 -12.17 2.74 6.80
CA LYS A 97 -12.25 4.13 7.28
C LYS A 97 -12.30 5.12 6.14
N ARG A 98 -11.51 4.89 5.10
CA ARG A 98 -11.46 5.77 3.95
C ARG A 98 -12.79 5.78 3.18
N HIS A 99 -13.48 4.65 3.18
CA HIS A 99 -14.72 4.47 2.42
C HIS A 99 -16.01 4.68 3.23
N SER A 100 -15.88 4.89 4.53
CA SER A 100 -17.06 5.09 5.39
C SER A 100 -17.51 6.53 5.48
#